data_e45b92e6952c84fbc4b269be508ec96b
#
_entry.id   e45b92e6952c84fbc4b269be508ec96b
#
_cell.length_a   1.000
_cell.length_b   1.000
_cell.length_c   1.000
_cell.angle_alpha   90.00
_cell.angle_beta   90.00
_cell.angle_gamma   90.00
#
_symmetry.space_group_name_H-M   'P 1'
#
loop_
_entity.id
_entity.type
_entity.pdbx_description
1 polymer ?
#
loop_
_entity_poly.entity_id
_entity_poly.type
_entity_poly.pdbx_seq_one_letter_code
_entity_poly.pdbx_strand_id
1 'polypeptide(L)'
;VLHGARFGNALAEFKTRTSAHKQTTLIPSENGYLIQGEKFYCTGSLFAHRIPTLVVDETGNEFLAFVQRDSQGLELIDDWSGFGQRTTGSGTVKFNQVFVAKEDVIPFDTAFKQLCLVGPFAQIMHAAIEVGIARAAFEETLERVRVARPWIDANIESATQDPLTLSELGRVATDVKASELLLKQAARSVDIAKQDL
;
A
#
# COMPACT_ATOMS: atom_id res chain seq x y z
N VAL A 1 9.60 -11.10 13.05
CA VAL A 1 10.14 -11.01 11.69
C VAL A 1 11.39 -11.87 11.53
N LEU A 2 12.39 -11.72 12.39
CA LEU A 2 13.65 -12.48 12.32
C LEU A 2 13.46 -14.00 12.40
N HIS A 3 12.35 -14.47 12.99
CA HIS A 3 11.98 -15.88 13.10
C HIS A 3 10.88 -16.29 12.10
N GLY A 4 10.75 -15.59 10.97
CA GLY A 4 9.80 -15.90 9.91
C GLY A 4 8.36 -15.43 10.15
N ALA A 5 8.08 -14.65 11.21
CA ALA A 5 6.76 -14.06 11.42
C ALA A 5 6.42 -13.05 10.31
N ARG A 6 5.20 -13.17 9.76
CA ARG A 6 4.65 -12.25 8.75
C ARG A 6 3.67 -11.31 9.41
N PHE A 7 3.71 -10.06 8.98
CA PHE A 7 2.73 -9.04 9.35
C PHE A 7 1.73 -8.82 8.20
N GLY A 8 0.46 -8.67 8.57
CA GLY A 8 -0.56 -8.08 7.73
C GLY A 8 -0.71 -6.60 8.03
N ASN A 9 -1.86 -6.02 7.73
CA ASN A 9 -2.23 -4.71 8.22
C ASN A 9 -3.74 -4.63 8.48
N ALA A 10 -4.16 -3.75 9.42
CA ALA A 10 -5.54 -3.42 9.69
C ALA A 10 -5.65 -1.93 10.07
N LEU A 11 -5.50 -1.06 9.08
CA LEU A 11 -5.40 0.38 9.27
C LEU A 11 -6.65 1.14 8.83
N ALA A 12 -7.24 0.78 7.67
CA ALA A 12 -8.34 1.50 7.06
C ALA A 12 -9.70 1.16 7.69
N GLU A 13 -10.60 2.14 7.70
CA GLU A 13 -11.98 1.98 8.17
C GLU A 13 -12.98 2.48 7.12
N PHE A 14 -14.10 1.78 7.00
CA PHE A 14 -15.25 2.20 6.22
C PHE A 14 -16.21 3.04 7.09
N LYS A 15 -17.04 3.86 6.43
CA LYS A 15 -18.10 4.63 7.09
C LYS A 15 -17.64 5.75 8.01
N THR A 16 -16.37 6.10 7.99
CA THR A 16 -15.87 7.29 8.67
C THR A 16 -16.03 8.52 7.79
N ARG A 17 -16.30 9.70 8.39
CA ARG A 17 -16.48 10.96 7.65
C ARG A 17 -15.22 11.38 6.89
N THR A 18 -14.07 11.03 7.42
CA THR A 18 -12.75 11.27 6.82
C THR A 18 -11.81 10.14 7.23
N SER A 19 -10.72 9.96 6.50
CA SER A 19 -9.67 8.99 6.86
C SER A 19 -8.99 9.29 8.22
N ALA A 20 -9.13 10.51 8.73
CA ALA A 20 -8.62 10.92 10.03
C ALA A 20 -9.53 10.47 11.20
N HIS A 21 -10.81 10.16 10.96
CA HIS A 21 -11.72 9.73 12.00
C HIS A 21 -11.66 8.21 12.17
N LYS A 22 -11.22 7.73 13.32
CA LYS A 22 -11.10 6.30 13.64
C LYS A 22 -12.19 5.89 14.61
N GLN A 23 -12.72 4.68 14.45
CA GLN A 23 -13.80 4.10 15.27
C GLN A 23 -13.38 2.82 15.98
N THR A 24 -12.28 2.18 15.54
CA THR A 24 -11.75 1.00 16.24
C THR A 24 -11.06 1.44 17.50
N THR A 25 -11.61 1.04 18.64
CA THR A 25 -11.23 1.53 19.96
C THR A 25 -10.25 0.62 20.68
N LEU A 26 -9.40 1.24 21.50
CA LEU A 26 -8.49 0.61 22.43
C LEU A 26 -8.98 0.89 23.86
N ILE A 27 -9.49 -0.13 24.53
CA ILE A 27 -10.14 -0.02 25.85
C ILE A 27 -9.18 -0.58 26.90
N PRO A 28 -8.81 0.16 27.95
CA PRO A 28 -7.96 -0.36 29.02
C PRO A 28 -8.55 -1.62 29.68
N SER A 29 -7.68 -2.58 30.03
CA SER A 29 -8.00 -3.80 30.75
C SER A 29 -6.91 -4.08 31.79
N GLU A 30 -7.13 -5.02 32.72
CA GLU A 30 -6.25 -5.28 33.86
C GLU A 30 -4.77 -5.50 33.48
N ASN A 31 -4.50 -6.28 32.41
CA ASN A 31 -3.13 -6.65 31.97
C ASN A 31 -2.80 -6.22 30.55
N GLY A 32 -3.55 -5.26 29.97
CA GLY A 32 -3.39 -4.82 28.61
C GLY A 32 -4.57 -4.00 28.14
N TYR A 33 -5.06 -4.33 26.95
CA TYR A 33 -6.16 -3.59 26.32
C TYR A 33 -7.10 -4.57 25.62
N LEU A 34 -8.34 -4.12 25.40
CA LEU A 34 -9.33 -4.78 24.55
C LEU A 34 -9.55 -3.94 23.31
N ILE A 35 -9.60 -4.57 22.15
CA ILE A 35 -9.88 -3.91 20.87
C ILE A 35 -11.30 -4.23 20.45
N GLN A 36 -12.04 -3.19 20.06
CA GLN A 36 -13.40 -3.30 19.51
C GLN A 36 -13.52 -2.50 18.23
N GLY A 37 -13.99 -3.11 17.14
CA GLY A 37 -14.23 -2.41 15.88
C GLY A 37 -14.05 -3.27 14.65
N GLU A 38 -13.88 -2.63 13.50
CA GLU A 38 -13.79 -3.29 12.20
C GLU A 38 -12.84 -2.52 11.25
N LYS A 39 -12.01 -3.25 10.54
CA LYS A 39 -11.06 -2.71 9.56
C LYS A 39 -11.28 -3.32 8.19
N PHE A 40 -11.01 -2.51 7.14
CA PHE A 40 -11.13 -2.88 5.73
C PHE A 40 -9.80 -2.81 5.01
N TYR A 41 -9.73 -3.44 3.83
CA TYR A 41 -8.53 -3.49 3.02
C TYR A 41 -7.32 -3.99 3.83
N CYS A 42 -7.56 -5.02 4.65
CA CYS A 42 -6.56 -5.58 5.55
C CYS A 42 -5.61 -6.50 4.80
N THR A 43 -4.84 -5.91 3.89
CA THR A 43 -3.94 -6.63 3.00
C THR A 43 -2.96 -7.50 3.79
N GLY A 44 -2.90 -8.77 3.41
CA GLY A 44 -2.00 -9.77 4.01
C GLY A 44 -2.46 -10.33 5.35
N SER A 45 -3.53 -9.79 5.98
CA SER A 45 -3.99 -10.27 7.30
C SER A 45 -4.43 -11.74 7.29
N LEU A 46 -5.02 -12.22 6.19
CA LEU A 46 -5.38 -13.64 6.04
C LEU A 46 -4.20 -14.61 6.20
N PHE A 47 -2.98 -14.15 5.90
CA PHE A 47 -1.76 -14.96 5.90
C PHE A 47 -0.75 -14.51 6.96
N ALA A 48 -1.10 -13.55 7.77
CA ALA A 48 -0.23 -12.97 8.79
C ALA A 48 -0.19 -13.82 10.06
N HIS A 49 0.89 -13.72 10.81
CA HIS A 49 1.00 -14.21 12.18
C HIS A 49 0.60 -13.11 13.17
N ARG A 50 0.90 -11.86 12.82
CA ARG A 50 0.50 -10.68 13.59
C ARG A 50 -0.11 -9.62 12.67
N ILE A 51 -1.09 -8.90 13.19
CA ILE A 51 -1.89 -7.91 12.46
C ILE A 51 -1.72 -6.56 13.17
N PRO A 52 -0.80 -5.70 12.68
CA PRO A 52 -0.71 -4.32 13.13
C PRO A 52 -2.03 -3.60 12.85
N THR A 53 -2.68 -3.17 13.92
CA THR A 53 -4.01 -2.57 13.90
C THR A 53 -3.95 -1.16 14.44
N LEU A 54 -4.41 -0.18 13.65
CA LEU A 54 -4.53 1.21 14.10
C LEU A 54 -5.80 1.37 14.93
N VAL A 55 -5.65 1.83 16.16
CA VAL A 55 -6.73 1.97 17.14
C VAL A 55 -6.66 3.33 17.83
N VAL A 56 -7.76 3.77 18.44
CA VAL A 56 -7.82 5.01 19.22
C VAL A 56 -8.29 4.74 20.65
N ASP A 57 -7.72 5.46 21.60
CA ASP A 57 -8.21 5.49 22.98
C ASP A 57 -9.44 6.42 23.13
N GLU A 58 -10.00 6.50 24.32
CA GLU A 58 -11.14 7.36 24.66
C GLU A 58 -10.85 8.87 24.48
N THR A 59 -9.60 9.26 24.46
CA THR A 59 -9.17 10.65 24.27
C THR A 59 -8.84 10.98 22.81
N GLY A 60 -8.89 9.98 21.92
CA GLY A 60 -8.61 10.12 20.49
C GLY A 60 -7.13 9.98 20.12
N ASN A 61 -6.26 9.58 21.04
CA ASN A 61 -4.88 9.26 20.71
C ASN A 61 -4.79 7.98 19.89
N GLU A 62 -3.94 7.98 18.89
CA GLU A 62 -3.73 6.84 17.99
C GLU A 62 -2.61 5.92 18.49
N PHE A 63 -2.89 4.61 18.42
CA PHE A 63 -1.94 3.55 18.77
C PHE A 63 -1.90 2.50 17.67
N LEU A 64 -0.76 1.81 17.56
CA LEU A 64 -0.60 0.62 16.75
C LEU A 64 -0.53 -0.60 17.68
N ALA A 65 -1.54 -1.47 17.60
CA ALA A 65 -1.62 -2.70 18.36
C ALA A 65 -1.25 -3.91 17.47
N PHE A 66 -0.33 -4.75 17.93
CA PHE A 66 0.14 -5.93 17.19
C PHE A 66 -0.65 -7.17 17.60
N VAL A 67 -1.84 -7.34 17.04
CA VAL A 67 -2.77 -8.43 17.39
C VAL A 67 -2.26 -9.77 16.84
N GLN A 68 -2.33 -10.81 17.66
CA GLN A 68 -2.02 -12.18 17.22
C GLN A 68 -3.19 -12.76 16.41
N ARG A 69 -2.87 -13.54 15.37
CA ARG A 69 -3.86 -14.10 14.45
C ARG A 69 -4.91 -15.00 15.13
N ASP A 70 -4.50 -15.72 16.16
CA ASP A 70 -5.32 -16.68 16.90
C ASP A 70 -5.97 -16.10 18.16
N SER A 71 -5.93 -14.76 18.32
CA SER A 71 -6.60 -14.10 19.45
C SER A 71 -8.10 -14.37 19.45
N GLN A 72 -8.63 -14.66 20.63
CA GLN A 72 -10.07 -14.84 20.82
C GLN A 72 -10.81 -13.54 20.47
N GLY A 73 -11.92 -13.66 19.74
CA GLY A 73 -12.72 -12.50 19.29
C GLY A 73 -12.23 -11.84 18.00
N LEU A 74 -11.11 -12.31 17.42
CA LEU A 74 -10.64 -11.86 16.12
C LEU A 74 -11.30 -12.68 15.01
N GLU A 75 -11.86 -12.01 14.01
CA GLU A 75 -12.44 -12.63 12.83
C GLU A 75 -11.78 -12.04 11.56
N LEU A 76 -11.21 -12.91 10.72
CA LEU A 76 -10.61 -12.58 9.43
C LEU A 76 -11.54 -13.05 8.32
N ILE A 77 -12.07 -12.12 7.53
CA ILE A 77 -13.05 -12.39 6.49
C ILE A 77 -12.41 -12.19 5.12
N ASP A 78 -12.48 -13.23 4.29
CA ASP A 78 -12.01 -13.18 2.90
C ASP A 78 -13.16 -12.69 1.98
N ASP A 79 -13.46 -11.41 2.06
CA ASP A 79 -14.48 -10.72 1.29
C ASP A 79 -13.91 -9.78 0.21
N TRP A 80 -12.60 -9.88 -0.09
CA TRP A 80 -11.98 -9.09 -1.14
C TRP A 80 -12.49 -9.50 -2.53
N SER A 81 -13.12 -8.57 -3.26
CA SER A 81 -13.77 -8.81 -4.54
C SER A 81 -13.33 -7.83 -5.65
N GLY A 82 -12.19 -7.17 -5.50
CA GLY A 82 -11.64 -6.27 -6.51
C GLY A 82 -11.37 -6.98 -7.85
N PHE A 83 -11.59 -6.29 -8.98
CA PHE A 83 -11.31 -6.86 -10.30
C PHE A 83 -9.80 -7.06 -10.56
N GLY A 84 -8.95 -6.20 -9.99
CA GLY A 84 -7.50 -6.31 -9.97
C GLY A 84 -6.99 -6.82 -8.62
N GLN A 85 -5.70 -7.20 -8.54
CA GLN A 85 -5.06 -7.61 -7.28
C GLN A 85 -5.87 -8.68 -6.52
N ARG A 86 -6.46 -9.63 -7.22
CA ARG A 86 -7.43 -10.60 -6.68
C ARG A 86 -6.85 -11.52 -5.60
N THR A 87 -5.55 -11.72 -5.59
CA THR A 87 -4.84 -12.63 -4.69
C THR A 87 -4.27 -11.97 -3.44
N THR A 88 -4.49 -10.66 -3.23
CA THR A 88 -3.95 -9.95 -2.06
C THR A 88 -4.68 -10.28 -0.77
N GLY A 89 -5.89 -10.83 -0.83
CA GLY A 89 -6.70 -11.14 0.35
C GLY A 89 -6.91 -9.89 1.22
N SER A 90 -7.23 -8.76 0.59
CA SER A 90 -7.40 -7.46 1.27
C SER A 90 -8.80 -7.33 1.88
N GLY A 91 -9.23 -8.33 2.62
CA GLY A 91 -10.56 -8.42 3.20
C GLY A 91 -10.75 -7.63 4.48
N THR A 92 -11.78 -8.02 5.22
CA THR A 92 -12.22 -7.38 6.47
C THR A 92 -11.62 -8.08 7.69
N VAL A 93 -11.29 -7.30 8.71
CA VAL A 93 -10.91 -7.81 10.04
C VAL A 93 -11.85 -7.22 11.09
N LYS A 94 -12.51 -8.09 11.86
CA LYS A 94 -13.39 -7.67 12.97
C LYS A 94 -12.74 -8.01 14.31
N PHE A 95 -12.91 -7.08 15.23
CA PHE A 95 -12.41 -7.18 16.60
C PHE A 95 -13.59 -7.12 17.56
N ASN A 96 -13.84 -8.20 18.29
CA ASN A 96 -14.86 -8.26 19.33
C ASN A 96 -14.19 -8.55 20.67
N GLN A 97 -13.88 -7.50 21.41
CA GLN A 97 -13.18 -7.56 22.71
C GLN A 97 -11.85 -8.34 22.60
N VAL A 98 -11.08 -8.11 21.53
CA VAL A 98 -9.82 -8.79 21.31
C VAL A 98 -8.76 -8.28 22.26
N PHE A 99 -8.23 -9.15 23.11
CA PHE A 99 -7.16 -8.79 24.04
C PHE A 99 -5.83 -8.60 23.32
N VAL A 100 -5.11 -7.56 23.74
CA VAL A 100 -3.71 -7.31 23.34
C VAL A 100 -2.91 -6.90 24.57
N ALA A 101 -1.71 -7.48 24.72
CA ALA A 101 -0.82 -7.19 25.83
C ALA A 101 -0.27 -5.76 25.72
N LYS A 102 0.08 -5.16 26.85
CA LYS A 102 0.55 -3.77 26.92
C LYS A 102 1.83 -3.54 26.10
N GLU A 103 2.74 -4.51 26.07
CA GLU A 103 3.98 -4.50 25.31
C GLU A 103 3.78 -4.61 23.78
N ASP A 104 2.62 -5.09 23.33
CA ASP A 104 2.26 -5.18 21.92
C ASP A 104 1.51 -3.93 21.42
N VAL A 105 1.47 -2.84 22.20
CA VAL A 105 0.82 -1.57 21.83
C VAL A 105 1.83 -0.43 21.91
N ILE A 106 1.97 0.31 20.81
CA ILE A 106 2.86 1.48 20.73
C ILE A 106 2.08 2.72 20.29
N PRO A 107 2.43 3.93 20.79
CA PRO A 107 1.86 5.17 20.30
C PRO A 107 2.17 5.36 18.82
N PHE A 108 1.14 5.58 17.99
CA PHE A 108 1.31 5.68 16.53
C PHE A 108 2.01 6.97 16.12
N ASP A 109 1.67 8.08 16.75
CA ASP A 109 2.20 9.40 16.43
C ASP A 109 3.70 9.55 16.72
N THR A 110 4.21 8.84 17.72
CA THR A 110 5.64 8.90 18.08
C THR A 110 6.54 8.30 16.99
N ALA A 111 6.02 7.32 16.23
CA ALA A 111 6.77 6.73 15.12
C ALA A 111 7.06 7.72 13.98
N PHE A 112 6.24 8.78 13.84
CA PHE A 112 6.38 9.80 12.81
C PHE A 112 6.99 11.12 13.33
N LYS A 113 7.08 11.29 14.65
CA LYS A 113 7.75 12.45 15.27
C LYS A 113 9.27 12.31 15.30
N GLN A 114 9.78 11.10 15.18
CA GLN A 114 11.21 10.82 15.09
C GLN A 114 11.66 10.77 13.62
N LEU A 115 12.91 11.08 13.38
CA LEU A 115 13.53 10.91 12.07
C LEU A 115 13.40 9.43 11.67
N CYS A 116 12.64 9.13 10.62
CA CYS A 116 12.44 7.76 10.16
C CYS A 116 12.29 7.69 8.65
N LEU A 117 12.59 6.53 8.07
CA LEU A 117 12.48 6.28 6.63
C LEU A 117 11.18 5.56 6.23
N VAL A 118 10.25 5.30 7.16
CA VAL A 118 9.02 4.54 6.87
C VAL A 118 8.20 5.20 5.76
N GLY A 119 7.96 6.51 5.87
CA GLY A 119 7.22 7.26 4.86
C GLY A 119 7.92 7.29 3.50
N PRO A 120 9.15 7.82 3.40
CA PRO A 120 9.91 7.83 2.14
C PRO A 120 10.04 6.44 1.50
N PHE A 121 10.32 5.40 2.28
CA PHE A 121 10.47 4.04 1.78
C PHE A 121 9.15 3.50 1.21
N ALA A 122 8.02 3.69 1.91
CA ALA A 122 6.71 3.29 1.41
C ALA A 122 6.34 4.01 0.11
N GLN A 123 6.61 5.32 0.01
CA GLN A 123 6.33 6.09 -1.21
C GLN A 123 7.18 5.65 -2.40
N ILE A 124 8.44 5.34 -2.20
CA ILE A 124 9.32 4.82 -3.27
C ILE A 124 8.83 3.46 -3.77
N MET A 125 8.36 2.59 -2.89
CA MET A 125 7.79 1.29 -3.29
C MET A 125 6.56 1.47 -4.18
N HIS A 126 5.64 2.37 -3.83
CA HIS A 126 4.48 2.67 -4.67
C HIS A 126 4.89 3.27 -6.02
N ALA A 127 5.79 4.25 -6.01
CA ALA A 127 6.31 4.85 -7.24
C ALA A 127 7.00 3.81 -8.14
N ALA A 128 7.72 2.84 -7.56
CA ALA A 128 8.36 1.76 -8.33
C ALA A 128 7.35 0.86 -9.04
N ILE A 129 6.22 0.56 -8.38
CA ILE A 129 5.13 -0.21 -8.99
C ILE A 129 4.55 0.56 -10.18
N GLU A 130 4.22 1.84 -10.00
CA GLU A 130 3.62 2.67 -11.05
C GLU A 130 4.56 2.89 -12.23
N VAL A 131 5.83 3.17 -11.99
CA VAL A 131 6.85 3.28 -13.05
C VAL A 131 7.01 1.95 -13.80
N GLY A 132 6.96 0.82 -13.10
CA GLY A 132 7.00 -0.51 -13.71
C GLY A 132 5.80 -0.76 -14.62
N ILE A 133 4.59 -0.38 -14.20
CA ILE A 133 3.35 -0.48 -15.00
C ILE A 133 3.44 0.44 -16.22
N ALA A 134 3.87 1.69 -16.04
CA ALA A 134 4.01 2.65 -17.15
C ALA A 134 4.99 2.15 -18.20
N ARG A 135 6.14 1.60 -17.78
CA ARG A 135 7.13 1.00 -18.69
C ARG A 135 6.53 -0.17 -19.47
N ALA A 136 5.87 -1.12 -18.78
CA ALA A 136 5.28 -2.29 -19.43
C ALA A 136 4.20 -1.89 -20.44
N ALA A 137 3.33 -0.93 -20.10
CA ALA A 137 2.33 -0.39 -21.00
C ALA A 137 2.95 0.30 -22.23
N PHE A 138 4.05 1.03 -22.04
CA PHE A 138 4.78 1.66 -23.13
C PHE A 138 5.42 0.62 -24.07
N GLU A 139 6.10 -0.40 -23.52
CA GLU A 139 6.70 -1.50 -24.28
C GLU A 139 5.63 -2.23 -25.12
N GLU A 140 4.49 -2.58 -24.52
CA GLU A 140 3.38 -3.18 -25.25
C GLU A 140 2.81 -2.25 -26.33
N THR A 141 2.73 -0.95 -26.08
CA THR A 141 2.28 0.04 -27.06
C THR A 141 3.21 0.06 -28.26
N LEU A 142 4.53 0.03 -28.06
CA LEU A 142 5.51 -0.04 -29.17
C LEU A 142 5.29 -1.28 -30.04
N GLU A 143 5.08 -2.45 -29.43
CA GLU A 143 4.81 -3.68 -30.18
C GLU A 143 3.48 -3.59 -30.96
N ARG A 144 2.45 -3.01 -30.36
CA ARG A 144 1.15 -2.81 -31.01
C ARG A 144 1.25 -1.86 -32.23
N VAL A 145 1.97 -0.75 -32.08
CA VAL A 145 2.12 0.23 -33.18
C VAL A 145 2.88 -0.37 -34.38
N ARG A 146 3.83 -1.26 -34.13
CA ARG A 146 4.57 -1.97 -35.21
C ARG A 146 3.67 -2.78 -36.14
N VAL A 147 2.58 -3.30 -35.62
CA VAL A 147 1.64 -4.18 -36.35
C VAL A 147 0.27 -3.53 -36.62
N ALA A 148 0.07 -2.33 -36.10
CA ALA A 148 -1.20 -1.60 -36.27
C ALA A 148 -1.37 -1.13 -37.72
N ARG A 149 -2.59 -1.16 -38.20
CA ARG A 149 -2.97 -0.52 -39.45
C ARG A 149 -2.98 0.99 -39.25
N PRO A 150 -2.48 1.76 -40.23
CA PRO A 150 -2.57 3.21 -40.13
C PRO A 150 -4.03 3.66 -40.24
N TRP A 151 -4.29 4.92 -39.83
CA TRP A 151 -5.57 5.55 -40.02
C TRP A 151 -5.89 5.63 -41.53
N ILE A 152 -7.13 5.36 -41.92
CA ILE A 152 -7.51 5.19 -43.32
C ILE A 152 -7.22 6.44 -44.18
N ASP A 153 -7.34 7.63 -43.62
CA ASP A 153 -7.12 8.89 -44.32
C ASP A 153 -5.66 9.39 -44.24
N ALA A 154 -4.78 8.69 -43.55
CA ALA A 154 -3.39 9.12 -43.34
C ALA A 154 -2.51 8.94 -44.61
N ASN A 155 -2.97 8.15 -45.57
CA ASN A 155 -2.28 7.84 -46.81
C ASN A 155 -0.82 7.38 -46.62
N ILE A 156 -0.61 6.51 -45.63
CA ILE A 156 0.65 5.90 -45.24
C ILE A 156 0.51 4.39 -45.19
N GLU A 157 1.59 3.63 -45.37
CA GLU A 157 1.58 2.17 -45.42
C GLU A 157 1.58 1.51 -44.03
N SER A 158 2.09 2.20 -43.02
CA SER A 158 2.27 1.68 -41.66
C SER A 158 2.03 2.77 -40.61
N ALA A 159 1.45 2.41 -39.46
CA ALA A 159 1.34 3.32 -38.32
C ALA A 159 2.71 3.82 -37.82
N THR A 160 3.78 3.11 -38.09
CA THR A 160 5.15 3.53 -37.75
C THR A 160 5.67 4.70 -38.62
N GLN A 161 4.94 5.09 -39.65
CA GLN A 161 5.25 6.25 -40.52
C GLN A 161 4.42 7.48 -40.14
N ASP A 162 3.45 7.35 -39.23
CA ASP A 162 2.61 8.46 -38.80
C ASP A 162 3.36 9.41 -37.86
N PRO A 163 3.59 10.69 -38.28
CA PRO A 163 4.33 11.65 -37.48
C PRO A 163 3.66 11.96 -36.12
N LEU A 164 2.33 11.92 -36.05
CA LEU A 164 1.61 12.16 -34.80
C LEU A 164 1.82 11.01 -33.81
N THR A 165 1.68 9.78 -34.27
CA THR A 165 1.97 8.58 -33.48
C THR A 165 3.42 8.58 -32.99
N LEU A 166 4.39 8.89 -33.85
CA LEU A 166 5.80 8.96 -33.48
C LEU A 166 6.08 10.06 -32.45
N SER A 167 5.45 11.23 -32.60
CA SER A 167 5.57 12.34 -31.65
C SER A 167 5.04 11.96 -30.27
N GLU A 168 3.86 11.33 -30.19
CA GLU A 168 3.28 10.89 -28.94
C GLU A 168 4.13 9.78 -28.26
N LEU A 169 4.60 8.81 -29.02
CA LEU A 169 5.50 7.78 -28.52
C LEU A 169 6.81 8.38 -27.98
N GLY A 170 7.36 9.38 -28.66
CA GLY A 170 8.56 10.09 -28.22
C GLY A 170 8.34 10.83 -26.91
N ARG A 171 7.18 11.48 -26.73
CA ARG A 171 6.79 12.13 -25.48
C ARG A 171 6.66 11.13 -24.35
N VAL A 172 5.90 10.05 -24.56
CA VAL A 172 5.71 9.00 -23.53
C VAL A 172 7.04 8.34 -23.17
N ALA A 173 7.91 8.05 -24.16
CA ALA A 173 9.25 7.52 -23.91
C ALA A 173 10.06 8.42 -22.98
N THR A 174 9.99 9.74 -23.22
CA THR A 174 10.69 10.73 -22.39
C THR A 174 10.15 10.74 -20.96
N ASP A 175 8.82 10.74 -20.80
CA ASP A 175 8.15 10.76 -19.50
C ASP A 175 8.47 9.49 -18.68
N VAL A 176 8.39 8.30 -19.29
CA VAL A 176 8.76 7.03 -18.65
C VAL A 176 10.22 7.04 -18.23
N LYS A 177 11.11 7.50 -19.12
CA LYS A 177 12.55 7.57 -18.81
C LYS A 177 12.89 8.54 -17.71
N ALA A 178 12.27 9.70 -17.70
CA ALA A 178 12.43 10.69 -16.63
C ALA A 178 11.95 10.12 -15.28
N SER A 179 10.79 9.44 -15.25
CA SER A 179 10.25 8.79 -14.06
C SER A 179 11.19 7.71 -13.51
N GLU A 180 11.77 6.86 -14.38
CA GLU A 180 12.76 5.87 -13.99
C GLU A 180 14.02 6.48 -13.35
N LEU A 181 14.51 7.58 -13.90
CA LEU A 181 15.71 8.27 -13.39
C LEU A 181 15.43 8.93 -12.04
N LEU A 182 14.26 9.59 -11.89
CA LEU A 182 13.83 10.18 -10.62
C LEU A 182 13.66 9.11 -9.54
N LEU A 183 13.02 7.99 -9.86
CA LEU A 183 12.86 6.86 -8.94
C LEU A 183 14.22 6.32 -8.47
N LYS A 184 15.16 6.12 -9.38
CA LYS A 184 16.52 5.68 -9.03
C LYS A 184 17.24 6.69 -8.15
N GLN A 185 17.08 7.98 -8.41
CA GLN A 185 17.68 9.01 -7.59
C GLN A 185 17.05 9.06 -6.18
N ALA A 186 15.72 8.96 -6.09
CA ALA A 186 15.01 8.91 -4.80
C ALA A 186 15.45 7.69 -3.97
N ALA A 187 15.58 6.52 -4.58
CA ALA A 187 16.05 5.31 -3.91
C ALA A 187 17.47 5.50 -3.34
N ARG A 188 18.39 6.07 -4.13
CA ARG A 188 19.75 6.39 -3.65
C ARG A 188 19.74 7.36 -2.46
N SER A 189 18.86 8.36 -2.49
CA SER A 189 18.73 9.33 -1.39
C SER A 189 18.27 8.65 -0.10
N VAL A 190 17.35 7.68 -0.18
CA VAL A 190 16.93 6.87 0.98
C VAL A 190 18.05 5.97 1.48
N ASP A 191 18.81 5.33 0.57
CA ASP A 191 19.96 4.50 0.96
C ASP A 191 21.05 5.32 1.70
N ILE A 192 21.29 6.56 1.27
CA ILE A 192 22.21 7.49 1.97
C ILE A 192 21.65 7.85 3.35
N ALA A 193 20.41 8.31 3.42
CA ALA A 193 19.78 8.71 4.67
C ALA A 193 19.69 7.57 5.70
N LYS A 194 19.64 6.31 5.25
CA LYS A 194 19.69 5.13 6.14
C LYS A 194 21.00 5.01 6.90
N GLN A 195 22.10 5.57 6.38
CA GLN A 195 23.41 5.50 7.04
C GLN A 195 23.54 6.51 8.19
N ASP A 196 22.65 7.51 8.21
CA ASP A 196 22.64 8.59 9.19
C ASP A 196 21.63 8.33 10.34
N LEU A 197 20.91 7.20 10.32
CA LEU A 197 19.96 6.73 11.34
C LEU A 197 20.55 5.63 12.21
#